data_5d6d70ed7c829ef89f635fbcbde91af7
#
_entry.id   5d6d70ed7c829ef89f635fbcbde91af7
#
_cell.length_a   1.000
_cell.length_b   1.000
_cell.length_c   1.000
_cell.angle_alpha   90.00
_cell.angle_beta   90.00
_cell.angle_gamma   90.00
#
_symmetry.space_group_name_H-M   'P 1'
#
loop_
_entity.id
_entity.type
_entity.pdbx_description
1 polymer ?
#
loop_
_entity_poly.entity_id
_entity_poly.type
_entity_poly.pdbx_seq_one_letter_code
_entity_poly.pdbx_strand_id
1 'polypeptide(L)'
;MSDHLLSPSHRRVLDPLVTRLAPPSARASLADEVAARIARLPARQRQELGVGILLLGAKPTIALSGAGWRDLASLDPATLDTLIARWLASSVAPVRKSITALKRLTLGTYVADVATQRALGVLPPSRVQLPRVAWDGAAAGTPDDAEPIARGHERPTPRTLPAAQIVDPESLRDRVMRADAIVIGSGAGGAVVAARLTAAGHSVLVVECGDQLAFADRTEDDATLIERCYADGGARCTDDLGIPILQGNAVGGGTLINWMITLRTPAHVLDEWGREFGIEDVDAATLAPVFERLE
;
A
#
# COMPACT_ATOMS: atom_id res chain seq x y z
N MET A 1 -7.63 5.10 30.02
CA MET A 1 -7.21 4.03 29.15
C MET A 1 -6.19 4.61 28.18
N SER A 2 -4.90 4.55 28.61
CA SER A 2 -3.78 5.32 28.02
C SER A 2 -2.72 4.39 27.44
N ASP A 3 -3.15 3.37 26.63
CA ASP A 3 -2.29 2.24 26.23
C ASP A 3 -1.65 2.37 24.84
N HIS A 4 -1.64 3.55 24.25
CA HIS A 4 -1.25 3.68 22.83
C HIS A 4 -0.01 4.54 22.57
N LEU A 5 0.60 5.11 23.58
CA LEU A 5 1.78 5.95 23.42
C LEU A 5 3.05 5.16 23.75
N LEU A 6 4.09 5.37 22.94
CA LEU A 6 5.42 4.85 23.24
C LEU A 6 5.87 5.35 24.63
N SER A 7 6.39 4.42 25.44
CA SER A 7 6.88 4.76 26.77
C SER A 7 8.08 5.72 26.70
N PRO A 8 8.40 6.43 27.80
CA PRO A 8 9.61 7.27 27.88
C PRO A 8 10.89 6.54 27.50
N SER A 9 10.97 5.23 27.76
CA SER A 9 12.13 4.41 27.38
C SER A 9 12.24 4.24 25.86
N HIS A 10 11.11 4.08 25.16
CA HIS A 10 11.10 4.05 23.70
C HIS A 10 11.50 5.40 23.12
N ARG A 11 11.00 6.49 23.68
CA ARG A 11 11.30 7.86 23.20
C ARG A 11 12.79 8.21 23.33
N ARG A 12 13.46 7.80 24.42
CA ARG A 12 14.92 7.99 24.56
C ARG A 12 15.74 7.37 23.45
N VAL A 13 15.23 6.32 22.81
CA VAL A 13 15.89 5.65 21.69
C VAL A 13 15.41 6.20 20.34
N LEU A 14 14.10 6.39 20.23
CA LEU A 14 13.45 6.82 18.99
C LEU A 14 13.92 8.21 18.55
N ASP A 15 13.87 9.18 19.47
CA ASP A 15 14.09 10.59 19.13
C ASP A 15 15.49 10.85 18.54
N PRO A 16 16.61 10.40 19.13
CA PRO A 16 17.93 10.59 18.52
C PRO A 16 18.08 9.83 17.20
N LEU A 17 17.48 8.63 17.07
CA LEU A 17 17.55 7.88 15.81
C LEU A 17 16.73 8.55 14.70
N VAL A 18 15.52 9.01 14.98
CA VAL A 18 14.69 9.74 14.00
C VAL A 18 15.40 11.01 13.56
N THR A 19 15.92 11.79 14.49
CA THR A 19 16.67 13.02 14.18
C THR A 19 17.86 12.72 13.26
N ARG A 20 18.53 11.59 13.45
CA ARG A 20 19.72 11.25 12.67
C ARG A 20 19.41 10.58 11.33
N LEU A 21 18.32 9.82 11.25
CA LEU A 21 17.83 9.21 10.02
C LEU A 21 17.17 10.23 9.07
N ALA A 22 16.68 11.33 9.63
CA ALA A 22 16.02 12.38 8.88
C ALA A 22 17.01 13.27 8.13
N PRO A 23 16.62 13.85 6.97
CA PRO A 23 17.40 14.89 6.32
C PRO A 23 17.57 16.13 7.22
N PRO A 24 18.65 16.95 7.03
CA PRO A 24 18.87 18.15 7.82
C PRO A 24 17.74 19.17 7.77
N SER A 25 16.95 19.14 6.68
CA SER A 25 15.77 20.00 6.49
C SER A 25 14.52 19.52 7.20
N ALA A 26 14.63 18.42 7.96
CA ALA A 26 13.45 17.86 8.65
C ALA A 26 12.95 18.80 9.75
N ARG A 27 11.62 18.88 9.87
CA ARG A 27 10.94 19.66 10.91
C ARG A 27 11.17 19.08 12.30
N ALA A 28 11.16 19.94 13.30
CA ALA A 28 11.40 19.53 14.71
C ALA A 28 10.35 18.55 15.23
N SER A 29 9.12 18.58 14.70
CA SER A 29 8.00 17.69 15.08
C SER A 29 8.10 16.27 14.52
N LEU A 30 9.07 15.98 13.63
CA LEU A 30 9.12 14.69 12.92
C LEU A 30 9.16 13.48 13.86
N ALA A 31 9.88 13.56 14.97
CA ALA A 31 9.95 12.46 15.94
C ALA A 31 8.60 12.18 16.60
N ASP A 32 7.81 13.22 16.88
CA ASP A 32 6.46 13.07 17.42
C ASP A 32 5.49 12.49 16.41
N GLU A 33 5.61 12.90 15.15
CA GLU A 33 4.81 12.37 14.06
C GLU A 33 5.12 10.89 13.77
N VAL A 34 6.39 10.51 13.79
CA VAL A 34 6.82 9.10 13.69
C VAL A 34 6.25 8.28 14.85
N ALA A 35 6.31 8.82 16.07
CA ALA A 35 5.73 8.15 17.24
C ALA A 35 4.21 7.99 17.12
N ALA A 36 3.51 9.03 16.65
CA ALA A 36 2.07 8.97 16.38
C ALA A 36 1.73 7.95 15.29
N ARG A 37 2.55 7.83 14.25
CA ARG A 37 2.37 6.83 13.20
C ARG A 37 2.59 5.40 13.72
N ILE A 38 3.61 5.18 14.55
CA ILE A 38 3.82 3.90 15.22
C ILE A 38 2.61 3.51 16.08
N ALA A 39 2.01 4.47 16.80
CA ALA A 39 0.85 4.22 17.63
C ALA A 39 -0.39 3.74 16.85
N ARG A 40 -0.51 4.11 15.57
CA ARG A 40 -1.60 3.68 14.68
C ARG A 40 -1.37 2.32 14.01
N LEU A 41 -0.16 1.78 14.08
CA LEU A 41 0.12 0.46 13.52
C LEU A 41 -0.74 -0.63 14.19
N PRO A 42 -1.07 -1.72 13.47
CA PRO A 42 -1.69 -2.89 14.06
C PRO A 42 -0.94 -3.37 15.31
N ALA A 43 -1.67 -3.87 16.30
CA ALA A 43 -1.12 -4.19 17.62
C ALA A 43 0.15 -5.06 17.56
N ARG A 44 0.16 -6.08 16.71
CA ARG A 44 1.31 -6.97 16.50
C ARG A 44 2.53 -6.21 15.99
N GLN A 45 2.38 -5.42 14.92
CA GLN A 45 3.48 -4.67 14.31
C GLN A 45 4.02 -3.59 15.26
N ARG A 46 3.11 -2.93 15.99
CA ARG A 46 3.48 -1.95 17.02
C ARG A 46 4.31 -2.59 18.14
N GLN A 47 3.93 -3.78 18.59
CA GLN A 47 4.67 -4.52 19.61
C GLN A 47 6.05 -4.96 19.09
N GLU A 48 6.12 -5.54 17.90
CA GLU A 48 7.37 -5.97 17.28
C GLU A 48 8.35 -4.80 17.08
N LEU A 49 7.85 -3.66 16.59
CA LEU A 49 8.66 -2.46 16.42
C LEU A 49 9.07 -1.84 17.77
N GLY A 50 8.19 -1.86 18.76
CA GLY A 50 8.52 -1.40 20.12
C GLY A 50 9.68 -2.20 20.73
N VAL A 51 9.61 -3.53 20.66
CA VAL A 51 10.71 -4.41 21.07
C VAL A 51 11.98 -4.11 20.28
N GLY A 52 11.86 -3.88 18.97
CA GLY A 52 12.98 -3.53 18.11
C GLY A 52 13.65 -2.21 18.50
N ILE A 53 12.86 -1.18 18.82
CA ILE A 53 13.39 0.12 19.28
C ILE A 53 14.18 -0.06 20.59
N LEU A 54 13.63 -0.80 21.55
CA LEU A 54 14.33 -1.07 22.82
C LEU A 54 15.61 -1.89 22.60
N LEU A 55 15.60 -2.84 21.68
CA LEU A 55 16.79 -3.60 21.29
C LEU A 55 17.90 -2.71 20.74
N LEU A 56 17.57 -1.75 19.88
CA LEU A 56 18.56 -0.78 19.35
C LEU A 56 19.14 0.10 20.46
N GLY A 57 18.35 0.47 21.48
CA GLY A 57 18.81 1.24 22.64
C GLY A 57 19.52 0.43 23.72
N ALA A 58 19.55 -0.89 23.61
CA ALA A 58 20.16 -1.74 24.62
C ALA A 58 21.71 -1.60 24.63
N LYS A 59 22.30 -1.37 25.81
CA LYS A 59 23.75 -1.22 25.95
C LYS A 59 24.57 -2.36 25.33
N PRO A 60 24.18 -3.65 25.46
CA PRO A 60 24.86 -4.72 24.77
C PRO A 60 24.88 -4.57 23.24
N THR A 61 23.75 -4.16 22.64
CA THR A 61 23.64 -3.93 21.21
C THR A 61 24.59 -2.81 20.75
N ILE A 62 24.63 -1.71 21.51
CA ILE A 62 25.49 -0.56 21.24
C ILE A 62 26.96 -0.96 21.37
N ALA A 63 27.31 -1.68 22.44
CA ALA A 63 28.68 -2.12 22.72
C ALA A 63 29.20 -3.11 21.66
N LEU A 64 28.41 -4.12 21.32
CA LEU A 64 28.74 -5.11 20.27
C LEU A 64 28.86 -4.47 18.88
N SER A 65 28.20 -3.35 18.66
CA SER A 65 28.32 -2.57 17.44
C SER A 65 29.49 -1.58 17.43
N GLY A 66 30.30 -1.56 18.49
CA GLY A 66 31.57 -0.85 18.55
C GLY A 66 31.50 0.58 19.13
N ALA A 67 30.39 0.98 19.76
CA ALA A 67 30.26 2.28 20.41
C ALA A 67 30.45 2.23 21.95
N GLY A 68 30.85 1.07 22.49
CA GLY A 68 31.09 0.87 23.91
C GLY A 68 29.80 0.77 24.74
N TRP A 69 29.97 0.60 26.05
CA TRP A 69 28.86 0.43 27.02
C TRP A 69 28.23 1.77 27.39
N ARG A 70 27.58 2.43 26.42
CA ARG A 70 27.08 3.80 26.53
C ARG A 70 25.57 3.85 26.27
N ASP A 71 24.93 4.92 26.70
CA ASP A 71 23.55 5.22 26.31
C ASP A 71 23.51 5.88 24.93
N LEU A 72 22.53 5.52 24.12
CA LEU A 72 22.39 6.05 22.76
C LEU A 72 22.33 7.58 22.72
N ALA A 73 21.58 8.16 23.67
CA ALA A 73 21.40 9.60 23.77
C ALA A 73 22.70 10.34 24.16
N SER A 74 23.74 9.63 24.65
CA SER A 74 25.03 10.21 25.01
C SER A 74 26.08 10.13 23.87
N LEU A 75 25.72 9.56 22.73
CA LEU A 75 26.60 9.42 21.58
C LEU A 75 26.67 10.72 20.80
N ASP A 76 27.85 11.08 20.35
CA ASP A 76 28.01 12.18 19.39
C ASP A 76 27.43 11.79 18.01
N PRO A 77 27.08 12.77 17.16
CA PRO A 77 26.46 12.52 15.88
C PRO A 77 27.23 11.59 14.95
N ALA A 78 28.56 11.69 14.89
CA ALA A 78 29.39 10.87 13.99
C ALA A 78 29.45 9.40 14.45
N THR A 79 29.53 9.18 15.77
CA THR A 79 29.44 7.84 16.36
C THR A 79 28.06 7.23 16.08
N LEU A 80 26.98 8.01 16.19
CA LEU A 80 25.63 7.53 15.93
C LEU A 80 25.43 7.17 14.46
N ASP A 81 25.98 7.95 13.52
CA ASP A 81 25.95 7.62 12.08
C ASP A 81 26.66 6.30 11.78
N THR A 82 27.83 6.12 12.37
CA THR A 82 28.59 4.88 12.22
C THR A 82 27.81 3.69 12.78
N LEU A 83 27.13 3.87 13.90
CA LEU A 83 26.32 2.85 14.55
C LEU A 83 25.12 2.47 13.67
N ILE A 84 24.39 3.46 13.16
CA ILE A 84 23.25 3.27 12.24
C ILE A 84 23.71 2.50 10.99
N ALA A 85 24.83 2.88 10.37
CA ALA A 85 25.36 2.20 9.20
C ALA A 85 25.70 0.71 9.50
N ARG A 86 26.30 0.44 10.64
CA ARG A 86 26.59 -0.94 11.09
C ARG A 86 25.31 -1.74 11.33
N TRP A 87 24.29 -1.15 11.93
CA TRP A 87 23.02 -1.82 12.16
C TRP A 87 22.28 -2.14 10.86
N LEU A 88 22.32 -1.23 9.88
CA LEU A 88 21.74 -1.46 8.56
C LEU A 88 22.43 -2.61 7.81
N ALA A 89 23.72 -2.80 8.03
CA ALA A 89 24.52 -3.88 7.45
C ALA A 89 24.64 -5.12 8.37
N SER A 90 23.97 -5.14 9.51
CA SER A 90 24.13 -6.20 10.52
C SER A 90 23.65 -7.56 10.01
N SER A 91 24.43 -8.61 10.28
CA SER A 91 24.03 -10.01 10.11
C SER A 91 22.97 -10.44 11.12
N VAL A 92 22.84 -9.73 12.25
CA VAL A 92 21.81 -9.98 13.28
C VAL A 92 20.47 -9.46 12.78
N ALA A 93 19.64 -10.36 12.28
CA ALA A 93 18.36 -10.03 11.63
C ALA A 93 17.45 -9.09 12.47
N PRO A 94 17.24 -9.31 13.78
CA PRO A 94 16.40 -8.39 14.59
C PRO A 94 16.93 -6.96 14.60
N VAL A 95 18.25 -6.76 14.72
CA VAL A 95 18.86 -5.42 14.70
C VAL A 95 18.67 -4.75 13.34
N ARG A 96 18.99 -5.46 12.26
CA ARG A 96 18.82 -4.96 10.89
C ARG A 96 17.38 -4.62 10.59
N LYS A 97 16.43 -5.49 10.93
CA LYS A 97 15.00 -5.28 10.73
C LYS A 97 14.50 -4.03 11.47
N SER A 98 14.88 -3.87 12.73
CA SER A 98 14.43 -2.75 13.56
C SER A 98 14.88 -1.40 13.02
N ILE A 99 16.16 -1.27 12.68
CA ILE A 99 16.69 0.01 12.14
C ILE A 99 16.15 0.29 10.73
N THR A 100 15.95 -0.75 9.90
CA THR A 100 15.37 -0.59 8.56
C THR A 100 13.92 -0.14 8.63
N ALA A 101 13.12 -0.74 9.50
CA ALA A 101 11.73 -0.34 9.72
C ALA A 101 11.64 1.11 10.22
N LEU A 102 12.46 1.46 11.20
CA LEU A 102 12.51 2.83 11.72
C LEU A 102 12.92 3.84 10.65
N LYS A 103 13.94 3.53 9.84
CA LYS A 103 14.35 4.38 8.72
C LYS A 103 13.21 4.59 7.72
N ARG A 104 12.50 3.53 7.33
CA ARG A 104 11.35 3.62 6.41
C ARG A 104 10.24 4.49 6.97
N LEU A 105 9.87 4.29 8.23
CA LEU A 105 8.86 5.10 8.90
C LEU A 105 9.27 6.57 8.99
N THR A 106 10.53 6.85 9.35
CA THR A 106 11.06 8.21 9.44
C THR A 106 11.00 8.91 8.09
N LEU A 107 11.56 8.29 7.05
CA LEU A 107 11.57 8.89 5.71
C LEU A 107 10.18 8.98 5.11
N GLY A 108 9.33 7.97 5.30
CA GLY A 108 7.93 8.00 4.85
C GLY A 108 7.13 9.10 5.53
N THR A 109 7.34 9.34 6.82
CA THR A 109 6.69 10.44 7.55
C THR A 109 7.24 11.81 7.11
N TYR A 110 8.56 11.90 6.85
CA TYR A 110 9.18 13.12 6.34
C TYR A 110 8.62 13.54 4.98
N VAL A 111 8.54 12.61 4.02
CA VAL A 111 8.06 12.93 2.65
C VAL A 111 6.54 13.03 2.56
N ALA A 112 5.80 12.52 3.53
CA ALA A 112 4.34 12.65 3.57
C ALA A 112 3.87 14.08 3.87
N ASP A 113 4.73 14.93 4.41
CA ASP A 113 4.39 16.32 4.70
C ASP A 113 4.31 17.18 3.44
N VAL A 114 3.22 17.90 3.29
CA VAL A 114 2.95 18.75 2.10
C VAL A 114 3.98 19.85 1.91
N ALA A 115 4.47 20.46 3.00
CA ALA A 115 5.51 21.49 2.92
C ALA A 115 6.84 20.88 2.44
N THR A 116 7.17 19.68 2.92
CA THR A 116 8.33 18.92 2.47
C THR A 116 8.21 18.54 1.00
N GLN A 117 7.05 18.05 0.55
CA GLN A 117 6.81 17.73 -0.86
C GLN A 117 7.03 18.95 -1.76
N ARG A 118 6.50 20.10 -1.37
CA ARG A 118 6.71 21.35 -2.10
C ARG A 118 8.18 21.77 -2.15
N ALA A 119 8.89 21.64 -1.04
CA ALA A 119 10.32 21.97 -0.98
C ALA A 119 11.18 21.03 -1.84
N LEU A 120 10.76 19.77 -1.99
CA LEU A 120 11.39 18.77 -2.87
C LEU A 120 10.99 18.92 -4.34
N GLY A 121 10.11 19.86 -4.69
CA GLY A 121 9.60 20.04 -6.05
C GLY A 121 8.58 18.99 -6.47
N VAL A 122 8.06 18.20 -5.54
CA VAL A 122 6.96 17.30 -5.78
C VAL A 122 5.68 18.11 -5.78
N LEU A 123 5.08 18.27 -6.95
CA LEU A 123 3.79 18.94 -7.07
C LEU A 123 2.70 17.98 -6.58
N PRO A 124 1.83 18.38 -5.64
CA PRO A 124 0.68 17.58 -5.30
C PRO A 124 -0.20 17.37 -6.54
N PRO A 125 -0.78 16.18 -6.73
CA PRO A 125 -1.62 15.82 -7.88
C PRO A 125 -2.80 16.78 -8.11
N SER A 126 -3.22 17.52 -7.10
CA SER A 126 -4.32 18.48 -7.09
C SER A 126 -4.25 19.59 -8.12
N ARG A 127 -3.10 19.79 -8.76
CA ARG A 127 -2.96 20.84 -9.79
C ARG A 127 -2.90 20.31 -11.21
N VAL A 128 -2.82 19.03 -11.40
CA VAL A 128 -3.22 18.45 -12.67
C VAL A 128 -4.75 18.44 -12.66
N GLN A 129 -5.36 19.55 -13.05
CA GLN A 129 -6.74 19.51 -13.50
C GLN A 129 -6.72 18.59 -14.74
N LEU A 130 -6.76 17.29 -14.50
CA LEU A 130 -7.23 16.40 -15.54
C LEU A 130 -8.58 16.98 -15.94
N PRO A 131 -8.77 17.35 -17.24
CA PRO A 131 -10.08 17.78 -17.67
C PRO A 131 -11.06 16.74 -17.13
N ARG A 132 -12.09 17.19 -16.40
CA ARG A 132 -13.19 16.32 -16.03
C ARG A 132 -13.70 15.77 -17.34
N VAL A 133 -13.26 14.58 -17.68
CA VAL A 133 -13.92 13.81 -18.72
C VAL A 133 -15.26 13.49 -18.11
N ALA A 134 -16.24 14.36 -18.38
CA ALA A 134 -17.63 14.00 -18.18
C ALA A 134 -17.82 12.74 -19.02
N TRP A 135 -18.06 11.63 -18.37
CA TRP A 135 -18.41 10.37 -19.01
C TRP A 135 -19.88 10.48 -19.47
N ASP A 136 -20.12 11.41 -20.38
CA ASP A 136 -21.41 11.58 -21.07
C ASP A 136 -21.49 10.79 -22.39
N GLY A 137 -20.53 9.92 -22.65
CA GLY A 137 -20.47 9.12 -23.88
C GLY A 137 -20.00 9.89 -25.11
N ALA A 138 -19.73 11.20 -25.00
CA ALA A 138 -19.19 11.98 -26.09
C ALA A 138 -17.66 11.97 -26.01
N ALA A 139 -17.00 11.55 -27.08
CA ALA A 139 -15.54 11.58 -27.22
C ALA A 139 -15.04 13.02 -27.08
N ALA A 140 -14.33 13.34 -26.00
CA ALA A 140 -13.52 14.56 -25.95
C ALA A 140 -12.49 14.45 -27.07
N GLY A 141 -12.40 15.51 -27.90
CA GLY A 141 -11.54 15.54 -29.06
C GLY A 141 -10.10 15.17 -28.72
N THR A 142 -9.58 14.21 -29.46
CA THR A 142 -8.15 13.88 -29.48
C THR A 142 -7.36 15.08 -30.01
N PRO A 143 -6.13 15.32 -29.51
CA PRO A 143 -5.20 16.22 -30.20
C PRO A 143 -5.07 15.80 -31.66
N ASP A 144 -5.09 16.75 -32.57
CA ASP A 144 -5.18 16.57 -34.04
C ASP A 144 -4.12 15.69 -34.69
N ASP A 145 -3.11 15.21 -33.96
CA ASP A 145 -1.96 14.48 -34.48
C ASP A 145 -1.92 12.99 -34.08
N ALA A 146 -2.92 12.47 -33.40
CA ALA A 146 -2.99 11.04 -33.09
C ALA A 146 -3.84 10.33 -34.16
N GLU A 147 -3.22 9.49 -34.98
CA GLU A 147 -3.97 8.58 -35.83
C GLU A 147 -5.03 7.82 -35.04
N PRO A 148 -6.28 7.81 -35.44
CA PRO A 148 -7.34 7.12 -34.72
C PRO A 148 -7.01 5.63 -34.70
N ILE A 149 -6.70 5.09 -33.54
CA ILE A 149 -6.74 3.63 -33.33
C ILE A 149 -8.13 3.19 -33.77
N ALA A 150 -8.20 2.40 -34.82
CA ALA A 150 -9.45 1.93 -35.41
C ALA A 150 -10.28 1.22 -34.31
N ARG A 151 -11.24 1.94 -33.75
CA ARG A 151 -12.21 1.41 -32.77
C ARG A 151 -13.31 0.68 -33.57
N GLY A 152 -12.99 -0.54 -34.01
CA GLY A 152 -13.91 -1.39 -34.75
C GLY A 152 -14.84 -2.24 -33.89
N HIS A 153 -14.89 -2.03 -32.58
CA HIS A 153 -15.77 -2.82 -31.74
C HIS A 153 -16.82 -1.92 -31.10
N GLU A 154 -18.10 -2.12 -31.47
CA GLU A 154 -19.22 -1.65 -30.69
C GLU A 154 -19.01 -2.14 -29.25
N ARG A 155 -18.81 -1.21 -28.31
CA ARG A 155 -18.82 -1.57 -26.89
C ARG A 155 -20.17 -2.23 -26.62
N PRO A 156 -20.20 -3.47 -26.10
CA PRO A 156 -21.45 -4.05 -25.68
C PRO A 156 -22.12 -3.07 -24.72
N THR A 157 -23.38 -2.72 -25.00
CA THR A 157 -24.18 -1.84 -24.14
C THR A 157 -24.02 -2.33 -22.71
N PRO A 158 -23.60 -1.48 -21.75
CA PRO A 158 -23.43 -1.91 -20.37
C PRO A 158 -24.75 -2.53 -19.94
N ARG A 159 -24.77 -3.83 -19.68
CA ARG A 159 -25.88 -4.45 -19.00
C ARG A 159 -25.97 -3.74 -17.65
N THR A 160 -27.08 -3.07 -17.40
CA THR A 160 -27.33 -2.42 -16.12
C THR A 160 -27.42 -3.54 -15.09
N LEU A 161 -26.28 -3.87 -14.51
CA LEU A 161 -26.26 -4.76 -13.34
C LEU A 161 -26.91 -3.98 -12.19
N PRO A 162 -27.73 -4.63 -11.35
CA PRO A 162 -28.25 -3.99 -10.17
C PRO A 162 -27.08 -3.44 -9.36
N ALA A 163 -27.19 -2.21 -8.88
CA ALA A 163 -26.16 -1.57 -8.08
C ALA A 163 -25.83 -2.46 -6.87
N ALA A 164 -24.56 -2.73 -6.64
CA ALA A 164 -24.14 -3.47 -5.46
C ALA A 164 -24.56 -2.67 -4.22
N GLN A 165 -25.29 -3.30 -3.32
CA GLN A 165 -25.54 -2.74 -2.00
C GLN A 165 -24.31 -2.98 -1.13
N ILE A 166 -23.68 -1.90 -0.69
CA ILE A 166 -22.62 -1.98 0.32
C ILE A 166 -23.29 -1.87 1.67
N VAL A 167 -23.07 -2.88 2.50
CA VAL A 167 -23.70 -3.01 3.81
C VAL A 167 -22.62 -2.87 4.87
N ASP A 168 -22.83 -1.98 5.84
CA ASP A 168 -21.96 -1.84 6.99
C ASP A 168 -21.99 -3.13 7.83
N PRO A 169 -20.81 -3.76 8.09
CA PRO A 169 -20.70 -4.98 8.88
C PRO A 169 -21.33 -4.87 10.28
N GLU A 170 -21.26 -3.69 10.92
CA GLU A 170 -21.87 -3.48 12.24
C GLU A 170 -23.39 -3.64 12.19
N SER A 171 -24.04 -3.28 11.08
CA SER A 171 -25.48 -3.48 10.87
C SER A 171 -25.87 -4.94 10.71
N LEU A 172 -24.90 -5.81 10.46
CA LEU A 172 -25.07 -7.26 10.28
C LEU A 172 -24.70 -8.08 11.51
N ARG A 173 -24.28 -7.42 12.61
CA ARG A 173 -23.93 -8.12 13.84
C ARG A 173 -25.12 -8.99 14.28
N ASP A 174 -24.87 -10.26 14.57
CA ASP A 174 -25.85 -11.27 14.94
C ASP A 174 -26.85 -11.66 13.82
N ARG A 175 -26.61 -11.28 12.56
CA ARG A 175 -27.42 -11.71 11.43
C ARG A 175 -26.76 -12.85 10.66
N VAL A 176 -27.55 -13.81 10.23
CA VAL A 176 -27.12 -14.85 9.28
C VAL A 176 -27.51 -14.41 7.87
N MET A 177 -26.51 -14.16 7.04
CA MET A 177 -26.70 -13.88 5.62
C MET A 177 -26.65 -15.19 4.83
N ARG A 178 -27.46 -15.28 3.79
CA ARG A 178 -27.49 -16.41 2.85
C ARG A 178 -27.41 -15.89 1.43
N ALA A 179 -26.59 -16.54 0.62
CA ALA A 179 -26.45 -16.29 -0.80
C ALA A 179 -26.14 -17.62 -1.51
N ASP A 180 -26.37 -17.68 -2.82
CA ASP A 180 -26.01 -18.86 -3.61
C ASP A 180 -24.48 -18.99 -3.71
N ALA A 181 -23.76 -17.87 -3.67
CA ALA A 181 -22.30 -17.84 -3.67
C ALA A 181 -21.75 -16.75 -2.74
N ILE A 182 -20.63 -17.06 -2.10
CA ILE A 182 -19.87 -16.12 -1.29
C ILE A 182 -18.50 -15.91 -1.98
N VAL A 183 -18.16 -14.67 -2.30
CA VAL A 183 -16.88 -14.27 -2.87
C VAL A 183 -16.08 -13.54 -1.80
N ILE A 184 -14.89 -14.04 -1.49
CA ILE A 184 -14.00 -13.44 -0.50
C ILE A 184 -12.99 -12.55 -1.22
N GLY A 185 -13.08 -11.26 -0.99
CA GLY A 185 -12.29 -10.21 -1.63
C GLY A 185 -12.93 -9.65 -2.89
N SER A 186 -12.94 -8.34 -3.00
CA SER A 186 -13.50 -7.57 -4.13
C SER A 186 -12.44 -7.13 -5.17
N GLY A 187 -11.22 -7.66 -5.06
CA GLY A 187 -10.13 -7.40 -6.01
C GLY A 187 -10.42 -7.91 -7.43
N ALA A 188 -9.44 -7.82 -8.32
CA ALA A 188 -9.57 -8.14 -9.76
C ALA A 188 -10.26 -9.49 -10.02
N GLY A 189 -9.83 -10.56 -9.34
CA GLY A 189 -10.42 -11.89 -9.52
C GLY A 189 -11.83 -12.00 -8.96
N GLY A 190 -12.01 -11.56 -7.70
CA GLY A 190 -13.30 -11.64 -7.01
C GLY A 190 -14.39 -10.82 -7.70
N ALA A 191 -14.06 -9.63 -8.17
CA ALA A 191 -15.00 -8.77 -8.89
C ALA A 191 -15.50 -9.44 -10.18
N VAL A 192 -14.62 -10.08 -10.94
CA VAL A 192 -15.00 -10.80 -12.18
C VAL A 192 -15.89 -12.00 -11.87
N VAL A 193 -15.54 -12.79 -10.86
CA VAL A 193 -16.34 -13.95 -10.45
C VAL A 193 -17.73 -13.50 -9.96
N ALA A 194 -17.80 -12.48 -9.09
CA ALA A 194 -19.04 -11.95 -8.60
C ALA A 194 -19.95 -11.44 -9.74
N ALA A 195 -19.37 -10.67 -10.67
CA ALA A 195 -20.10 -10.16 -11.83
C ALA A 195 -20.64 -11.30 -12.73
N ARG A 196 -19.87 -12.35 -12.95
CA ARG A 196 -20.28 -13.50 -13.76
C ARG A 196 -21.38 -14.30 -13.11
N LEU A 197 -21.27 -14.58 -11.83
CA LEU A 197 -22.30 -15.31 -11.08
C LEU A 197 -23.62 -14.51 -11.02
N THR A 198 -23.53 -13.21 -10.75
CA THR A 198 -24.70 -12.32 -10.75
C THR A 198 -25.37 -12.25 -12.13
N ALA A 199 -24.57 -12.18 -13.20
CA ALA A 199 -25.08 -12.20 -14.59
C ALA A 199 -25.75 -13.54 -14.93
N ALA A 200 -25.36 -14.63 -14.29
CA ALA A 200 -25.98 -15.93 -14.41
C ALA A 200 -27.25 -16.10 -13.54
N GLY A 201 -27.64 -15.08 -12.77
CA GLY A 201 -28.85 -15.07 -11.94
C GLY A 201 -28.67 -15.54 -10.51
N HIS A 202 -27.44 -15.77 -10.07
CA HIS A 202 -27.15 -16.14 -8.68
C HIS A 202 -27.16 -14.94 -7.75
N SER A 203 -27.63 -15.14 -6.51
CA SER A 203 -27.40 -14.19 -5.44
C SER A 203 -25.96 -14.31 -4.95
N VAL A 204 -25.23 -13.20 -4.91
CA VAL A 204 -23.80 -13.19 -4.56
C VAL A 204 -23.54 -12.26 -3.40
N LEU A 205 -22.88 -12.76 -2.37
CA LEU A 205 -22.35 -11.98 -1.26
C LEU A 205 -20.85 -11.82 -1.44
N VAL A 206 -20.38 -10.58 -1.55
CA VAL A 206 -18.94 -10.28 -1.56
C VAL A 206 -18.53 -9.81 -0.16
N VAL A 207 -17.51 -10.45 0.41
CA VAL A 207 -16.93 -10.09 1.71
C VAL A 207 -15.59 -9.43 1.47
N GLU A 208 -15.44 -8.18 1.87
CA GLU A 208 -14.22 -7.38 1.71
C GLU A 208 -13.72 -6.93 3.08
N CYS A 209 -12.41 -6.98 3.31
CA CYS A 209 -11.81 -6.58 4.58
C CYS A 209 -11.48 -5.08 4.64
N GLY A 210 -11.35 -4.44 3.49
CA GLY A 210 -11.03 -3.02 3.39
C GLY A 210 -12.26 -2.13 3.22
N ASP A 211 -12.08 -0.85 3.48
CA ASP A 211 -13.14 0.14 3.39
C ASP A 211 -13.54 0.44 1.94
N GLN A 212 -14.76 0.92 1.77
CA GLN A 212 -15.16 1.60 0.54
C GLN A 212 -14.63 3.03 0.54
N LEU A 213 -13.84 3.38 -0.48
CA LEU A 213 -13.52 4.78 -0.76
C LEU A 213 -14.53 5.33 -1.78
N ALA A 214 -15.40 6.22 -1.32
CA ALA A 214 -16.18 7.02 -2.25
C ALA A 214 -15.25 7.96 -3.03
N PHE A 215 -15.61 8.28 -4.28
CA PHE A 215 -14.80 9.18 -5.11
C PHE A 215 -14.65 10.57 -4.45
N ALA A 216 -15.65 11.00 -3.70
CA ALA A 216 -15.65 12.26 -2.95
C ALA A 216 -14.67 12.25 -1.75
N ASP A 217 -14.33 11.07 -1.23
CA ASP A 217 -13.40 10.93 -0.08
C ASP A 217 -11.93 10.85 -0.51
N ARG A 218 -11.67 10.91 -1.82
CA ARG A 218 -10.30 10.96 -2.33
C ARG A 218 -9.71 12.31 -1.98
N THR A 219 -8.89 12.30 -0.96
CA THR A 219 -8.11 13.48 -0.57
C THR A 219 -6.91 13.62 -1.50
N GLU A 220 -6.39 14.84 -1.60
CA GLU A 220 -5.13 15.10 -2.29
C GLU A 220 -3.91 14.68 -1.48
N ASP A 221 -4.13 14.15 -0.29
CA ASP A 221 -3.09 13.68 0.62
C ASP A 221 -2.79 12.20 0.38
N ASP A 222 -1.70 11.95 -0.34
CA ASP A 222 -1.21 10.60 -0.63
C ASP A 222 -0.98 9.77 0.63
N ALA A 223 -0.56 10.38 1.73
CA ALA A 223 -0.29 9.68 2.98
C ALA A 223 -1.57 9.10 3.57
N THR A 224 -2.65 9.87 3.57
CA THR A 224 -3.98 9.42 3.99
C THR A 224 -4.52 8.32 3.05
N LEU A 225 -4.34 8.46 1.74
CA LEU A 225 -4.77 7.45 0.77
C LEU A 225 -3.97 6.15 0.94
N ILE A 226 -2.66 6.23 1.15
CA ILE A 226 -1.83 5.05 1.42
C ILE A 226 -2.28 4.36 2.71
N GLU A 227 -2.53 5.11 3.78
CA GLU A 227 -2.99 4.54 5.05
C GLU A 227 -4.34 3.82 4.92
N ARG A 228 -5.25 4.34 4.12
CA ARG A 228 -6.60 3.78 3.93
C ARG A 228 -6.68 2.67 2.89
N CYS A 229 -5.92 2.79 1.79
CA CYS A 229 -6.07 1.89 0.63
C CYS A 229 -5.10 0.72 0.62
N TYR A 230 -3.98 0.82 1.35
CA TYR A 230 -2.97 -0.23 1.34
C TYR A 230 -3.01 -1.06 2.62
N ALA A 231 -2.81 -2.36 2.48
CA ALA A 231 -2.65 -3.24 3.62
C ALA A 231 -1.50 -2.77 4.52
N ASP A 232 -1.76 -2.75 5.83
CA ASP A 232 -0.81 -2.28 6.84
C ASP A 232 -0.31 -0.84 6.58
N GLY A 233 -1.16 0.03 5.99
CA GLY A 233 -0.78 1.39 5.65
C GLY A 233 0.42 1.48 4.70
N GLY A 234 0.59 0.51 3.80
CA GLY A 234 1.73 0.42 2.89
C GLY A 234 3.03 -0.08 3.53
N ALA A 235 2.99 -0.52 4.78
CA ALA A 235 4.18 -1.01 5.49
C ALA A 235 4.45 -2.51 5.28
N ARG A 236 3.58 -3.23 4.57
CA ARG A 236 3.76 -4.66 4.31
C ARG A 236 5.01 -4.93 3.50
N CYS A 237 5.78 -5.92 3.90
CA CYS A 237 7.03 -6.31 3.23
C CYS A 237 7.35 -7.77 3.51
N THR A 238 8.35 -8.31 2.82
CA THR A 238 8.93 -9.62 3.12
C THR A 238 9.55 -9.65 4.52
N ASP A 239 9.72 -10.86 5.08
CA ASP A 239 10.24 -11.04 6.45
C ASP A 239 11.64 -10.42 6.66
N ASP A 240 12.45 -10.37 5.63
CA ASP A 240 13.76 -9.73 5.64
C ASP A 240 13.71 -8.22 5.41
N LEU A 241 12.50 -7.65 5.22
CA LEU A 241 12.24 -6.26 4.87
C LEU A 241 12.86 -5.84 3.51
N GLY A 242 13.28 -6.80 2.69
CA GLY A 242 13.93 -6.54 1.40
C GLY A 242 12.96 -5.99 0.36
N ILE A 243 11.75 -6.56 0.30
CA ILE A 243 10.78 -6.26 -0.75
C ILE A 243 9.49 -5.68 -0.14
N PRO A 244 9.10 -4.44 -0.50
CA PRO A 244 7.78 -3.92 -0.13
C PRO A 244 6.68 -4.66 -0.91
N ILE A 245 5.59 -5.00 -0.22
CA ILE A 245 4.43 -5.65 -0.81
C ILE A 245 3.29 -4.64 -0.81
N LEU A 246 3.05 -4.01 -1.95
CA LEU A 246 1.97 -3.06 -2.12
C LEU A 246 0.69 -3.83 -2.43
N GLN A 247 -0.11 -4.06 -1.41
CA GLN A 247 -1.37 -4.78 -1.50
C GLN A 247 -2.54 -3.84 -1.20
N GLY A 248 -3.56 -3.85 -2.05
CA GLY A 248 -4.80 -3.11 -1.81
C GLY A 248 -5.57 -3.69 -0.62
N ASN A 249 -6.11 -2.81 0.21
CA ASN A 249 -6.97 -3.13 1.34
C ASN A 249 -8.18 -2.19 1.34
N ALA A 250 -8.94 -2.25 0.26
CA ALA A 250 -10.14 -1.46 0.04
C ALA A 250 -11.01 -2.18 -0.98
N VAL A 251 -12.28 -1.78 -1.10
CA VAL A 251 -13.17 -2.28 -2.17
C VAL A 251 -12.52 -2.01 -3.53
N GLY A 252 -12.34 -3.08 -4.32
CA GLY A 252 -11.57 -3.07 -5.56
C GLY A 252 -10.16 -3.65 -5.42
N GLY A 253 -9.66 -3.83 -4.19
CA GLY A 253 -8.36 -4.45 -3.93
C GLY A 253 -7.20 -3.79 -4.68
N GLY A 254 -6.32 -4.61 -5.26
CA GLY A 254 -5.16 -4.14 -6.03
C GLY A 254 -5.51 -3.32 -7.26
N THR A 255 -6.71 -3.48 -7.84
CA THR A 255 -7.14 -2.67 -9.00
C THR A 255 -7.42 -1.21 -8.65
N LEU A 256 -7.66 -0.89 -7.36
CA LEU A 256 -7.82 0.48 -6.89
C LEU A 256 -6.49 1.24 -6.82
N ILE A 257 -5.39 0.53 -6.56
CA ILE A 257 -4.08 1.12 -6.27
C ILE A 257 -3.00 0.83 -7.33
N ASN A 258 -3.36 0.15 -8.41
CA ASN A 258 -2.41 -0.16 -9.48
C ASN A 258 -2.14 1.09 -10.35
N TRP A 259 -1.14 0.97 -11.23
CA TRP A 259 -0.76 2.03 -12.15
C TRP A 259 -1.63 2.08 -13.41
N MET A 260 -2.70 1.28 -13.48
CA MET A 260 -3.57 1.12 -14.65
C MET A 260 -2.83 0.76 -15.96
N ILE A 261 -1.66 0.17 -15.82
CA ILE A 261 -0.91 -0.35 -16.98
C ILE A 261 -1.49 -1.71 -17.34
N THR A 262 -2.11 -1.78 -18.51
CA THR A 262 -2.71 -3.01 -19.03
C THR A 262 -1.96 -3.45 -20.28
N LEU A 263 -1.37 -4.64 -20.22
CA LEU A 263 -0.65 -5.24 -21.34
C LEU A 263 -1.17 -6.65 -21.56
N ARG A 264 -1.30 -7.05 -22.83
CA ARG A 264 -1.57 -8.45 -23.15
C ARG A 264 -0.37 -9.29 -22.76
N THR A 265 -0.61 -10.46 -22.18
CA THR A 265 0.46 -11.43 -21.95
C THR A 265 1.06 -11.84 -23.28
N PRO A 266 2.39 -11.74 -23.47
CA PRO A 266 3.04 -12.16 -24.72
C PRO A 266 2.82 -13.64 -25.02
N ALA A 267 2.64 -13.99 -26.28
CA ALA A 267 2.32 -15.37 -26.69
C ALA A 267 3.35 -16.39 -26.17
N HIS A 268 4.64 -16.06 -26.21
CA HIS A 268 5.68 -16.96 -25.72
C HIS A 268 5.58 -17.27 -24.23
N VAL A 269 5.05 -16.32 -23.42
CA VAL A 269 4.82 -16.54 -21.99
C VAL A 269 3.61 -17.46 -21.78
N LEU A 270 2.57 -17.31 -22.58
CA LEU A 270 1.40 -18.21 -22.55
C LEU A 270 1.80 -19.63 -22.93
N ASP A 271 2.64 -19.78 -23.98
CA ASP A 271 3.19 -21.06 -24.40
C ASP A 271 4.06 -21.71 -23.30
N GLU A 272 4.87 -20.91 -22.59
CA GLU A 272 5.65 -21.37 -21.45
C GLU A 272 4.75 -21.88 -20.34
N TRP A 273 3.69 -21.15 -20.00
CA TRP A 273 2.74 -21.56 -18.97
C TRP A 273 2.06 -22.91 -19.28
N GLY A 274 1.65 -23.09 -20.54
CA GLY A 274 1.08 -24.38 -20.99
C GLY A 274 2.11 -25.51 -20.93
N ARG A 275 3.30 -25.26 -21.49
CA ARG A 275 4.32 -26.31 -21.64
C ARG A 275 5.04 -26.68 -20.33
N GLU A 276 5.42 -25.68 -19.52
CA GLU A 276 6.25 -25.90 -18.32
C GLU A 276 5.44 -26.11 -17.06
N PHE A 277 4.28 -25.45 -16.96
CA PHE A 277 3.43 -25.54 -15.78
C PHE A 277 2.14 -26.31 -15.98
N GLY A 278 1.88 -26.79 -17.21
CA GLY A 278 0.69 -27.60 -17.53
C GLY A 278 -0.63 -26.84 -17.34
N ILE A 279 -0.61 -25.50 -17.50
CA ILE A 279 -1.81 -24.69 -17.39
C ILE A 279 -2.60 -24.82 -18.68
N GLU A 280 -3.82 -25.32 -18.60
CA GLU A 280 -4.72 -25.47 -19.74
C GLU A 280 -5.47 -24.17 -20.04
N ASP A 281 -5.94 -24.00 -21.30
CA ASP A 281 -6.79 -22.90 -21.75
C ASP A 281 -6.18 -21.48 -21.61
N VAL A 282 -4.85 -21.39 -21.63
CA VAL A 282 -4.13 -20.10 -21.53
C VAL A 282 -3.40 -19.69 -22.82
N ASP A 283 -3.61 -20.40 -23.92
CA ASP A 283 -2.99 -20.02 -25.19
C ASP A 283 -3.53 -18.69 -25.75
N ALA A 284 -2.77 -18.12 -26.69
CA ALA A 284 -3.10 -16.80 -27.24
C ALA A 284 -4.46 -16.74 -27.93
N ALA A 285 -4.90 -17.84 -28.58
CA ALA A 285 -6.19 -17.89 -29.27
C ALA A 285 -7.36 -17.93 -28.27
N THR A 286 -7.23 -18.74 -27.21
CA THR A 286 -8.22 -18.87 -26.15
C THR A 286 -8.39 -17.55 -25.37
N LEU A 287 -7.29 -16.82 -25.12
CA LEU A 287 -7.33 -15.58 -24.34
C LEU A 287 -7.62 -14.33 -25.18
N ALA A 288 -7.47 -14.36 -26.51
CA ALA A 288 -7.73 -13.21 -27.37
C ALA A 288 -9.10 -12.57 -27.13
N PRO A 289 -10.24 -13.30 -27.07
CA PRO A 289 -11.54 -12.71 -26.82
C PRO A 289 -11.69 -12.12 -25.40
N VAL A 290 -10.86 -12.57 -24.44
CA VAL A 290 -10.84 -12.01 -23.08
C VAL A 290 -10.11 -10.68 -23.09
N PHE A 291 -8.96 -10.59 -23.72
CA PHE A 291 -8.19 -9.35 -23.88
C PHE A 291 -9.01 -8.28 -24.61
N GLU A 292 -9.64 -8.63 -25.73
CA GLU A 292 -10.48 -7.72 -26.51
C GLU A 292 -11.66 -7.13 -25.70
N ARG A 293 -12.17 -7.87 -24.72
CA ARG A 293 -13.24 -7.34 -23.84
C ARG A 293 -12.71 -6.41 -22.75
N LEU A 294 -11.43 -6.51 -22.40
CA LEU A 294 -10.82 -5.70 -21.34
C LEU A 294 -10.23 -4.38 -21.86
N GLU A 295 -9.90 -4.33 -23.14
CA GLU A 295 -9.42 -3.14 -23.85
C GLU A 295 -10.57 -2.24 -24.33
#